data_82bfbf7a35790dc5f9f54a40d430a4be
#
_entry.id   82bfbf7a35790dc5f9f54a40d430a4be
#
_cell.length_a   1.000
_cell.length_b   1.000
_cell.length_c   1.000
_cell.angle_alpha   90.00
_cell.angle_beta   90.00
_cell.angle_gamma   90.00
#
_symmetry.space_group_name_H-M   'P 1'
#
loop_
_entity.id
_entity.type
_entity.pdbx_description
1 polymer ?
#
loop_
_entity_poly.entity_id
_entity_poly.type
_entity_poly.pdbx_seq_one_letter_code
_entity_poly.pdbx_strand_id
1 'polypeptide(L)'
;MAVSLETRAPLVDRDVIDFAWSLPMSMKLRDGRGKWLLRELLYRYVPRALVDRPKVGFGIPLDAWLRGPLREWADALIASDRLDRDGFFDSRLVRRAWEQHLSGRASLGTRLWSVISFQAWRDAGG
;
A
#
# COMPACT_ATOMS: atom_id res chain seq x y z
N MET A 1 3.80 19.96 -3.24
CA MET A 1 3.37 21.14 -2.41
C MET A 1 2.54 22.14 -3.23
N ALA A 2 1.52 21.63 -3.92
CA ALA A 2 0.69 22.46 -4.81
C ALA A 2 -0.12 23.57 -4.09
N VAL A 3 -0.29 23.45 -2.77
CA VAL A 3 -1.10 24.39 -1.96
C VAL A 3 -0.33 24.91 -0.73
N SER A 4 1.00 24.90 -0.79
CA SER A 4 1.89 25.37 0.30
C SER A 4 1.66 24.68 1.66
N LEU A 5 1.06 23.48 1.66
CA LEU A 5 0.87 22.68 2.87
C LEU A 5 2.10 21.81 3.10
N GLU A 6 2.73 21.95 4.27
CA GLU A 6 3.85 21.12 4.70
C GLU A 6 3.38 20.11 5.76
N THR A 7 3.71 18.84 5.55
CA THR A 7 3.41 17.78 6.52
C THR A 7 4.63 17.59 7.44
N ARG A 8 4.43 17.72 8.75
CA ARG A 8 5.42 17.42 9.78
C ARG A 8 5.01 16.13 10.52
N ALA A 9 5.89 15.17 10.58
CA ALA A 9 5.67 13.93 11.31
C ALA A 9 6.44 13.98 12.65
N PRO A 10 5.78 14.20 13.79
CA PRO A 10 6.46 14.44 15.07
C PRO A 10 7.41 13.32 15.50
N LEU A 11 7.11 12.07 15.13
CA LEU A 11 7.93 10.90 15.50
C LEU A 11 9.20 10.73 14.65
N VAL A 12 9.39 11.54 13.60
CA VAL A 12 10.62 11.60 12.79
C VAL A 12 11.36 12.93 12.95
N ASP A 13 10.98 13.70 13.96
CA ASP A 13 11.76 14.84 14.42
C ASP A 13 13.13 14.40 14.92
N ARG A 14 14.18 15.21 14.68
CA ARG A 14 15.56 14.86 14.97
C ARG A 14 15.75 14.55 16.46
N ASP A 15 15.21 15.38 17.34
CA ASP A 15 15.38 15.20 18.78
C ASP A 15 14.70 13.92 19.28
N VAL A 16 13.54 13.57 18.68
CA VAL A 16 12.83 12.31 18.97
C VAL A 16 13.62 11.11 18.44
N ILE A 17 14.24 11.20 17.28
CA ILE A 17 15.09 10.15 16.73
C ILE A 17 16.31 9.95 17.63
N ASP A 18 17.03 11.01 17.97
CA ASP A 18 18.25 10.95 18.80
C ASP A 18 17.92 10.38 20.18
N PHE A 19 16.81 10.81 20.80
CA PHE A 19 16.30 10.21 22.04
C PHE A 19 15.99 8.73 21.86
N ALA A 20 15.26 8.34 20.82
CA ALA A 20 14.90 6.96 20.56
C ALA A 20 16.14 6.07 20.34
N TRP A 21 17.20 6.59 19.72
CA TRP A 21 18.46 5.88 19.54
C TRP A 21 19.20 5.68 20.86
N SER A 22 19.16 6.64 21.77
CA SER A 22 19.81 6.55 23.09
C SER A 22 19.16 5.52 24.02
N LEU A 23 17.91 5.11 23.77
CA LEU A 23 17.19 4.16 24.61
C LEU A 23 17.76 2.74 24.49
N PRO A 24 17.85 1.98 25.60
CA PRO A 24 18.20 0.56 25.55
C PRO A 24 17.13 -0.25 24.82
N MET A 25 17.52 -1.40 24.26
CA MET A 25 16.63 -2.25 23.47
C MET A 25 15.39 -2.71 24.26
N SER A 26 15.52 -2.93 25.58
CA SER A 26 14.42 -3.31 26.47
C SER A 26 13.29 -2.26 26.57
N MET A 27 13.59 -1.00 26.26
CA MET A 27 12.59 0.07 26.16
C MET A 27 11.94 0.18 24.77
N LYS A 28 12.56 -0.43 23.76
CA LYS A 28 12.06 -0.46 22.38
C LYS A 28 11.24 -1.71 22.10
N LEU A 29 11.76 -2.86 22.57
CA LEU A 29 11.17 -4.18 22.35
C LEU A 29 11.11 -4.94 23.67
N ARG A 30 9.93 -5.43 24.06
CA ARG A 30 9.71 -6.23 25.25
C ARG A 30 8.71 -7.35 24.96
N ASP A 31 9.03 -8.58 25.35
CA ASP A 31 8.18 -9.76 25.16
C ASP A 31 7.68 -9.92 23.70
N GLY A 32 8.56 -9.68 22.72
CA GLY A 32 8.22 -9.71 21.31
C GLY A 32 7.37 -8.53 20.79
N ARG A 33 7.02 -7.59 21.68
CA ARG A 33 6.21 -6.42 21.33
C ARG A 33 7.08 -5.19 21.09
N GLY A 34 7.06 -4.67 19.87
CA GLY A 34 7.75 -3.42 19.52
C GLY A 34 7.07 -2.18 20.06
N LYS A 35 7.84 -1.06 20.08
CA LYS A 35 7.38 0.28 20.51
C LYS A 35 6.91 0.29 21.97
N TRP A 36 7.57 -0.47 22.85
CA TRP A 36 7.11 -0.67 24.22
C TRP A 36 6.92 0.65 24.99
N LEU A 37 7.93 1.50 25.04
CA LEU A 37 7.86 2.78 25.75
C LEU A 37 6.73 3.68 25.23
N LEU A 38 6.58 3.75 23.88
CA LEU A 38 5.52 4.54 23.27
C LEU A 38 4.13 4.01 23.61
N ARG A 39 3.97 2.69 23.71
CA ARG A 39 2.70 2.07 24.15
C ARG A 39 2.39 2.38 25.60
N GLU A 40 3.37 2.26 26.50
CA GLU A 40 3.18 2.59 27.93
C GLU A 40 2.81 4.07 28.12
N LEU A 41 3.40 4.97 27.35
CA LEU A 41 3.00 6.36 27.35
C LEU A 41 1.56 6.53 26.83
N LEU A 42 1.21 5.88 25.73
CA LEU A 42 -0.11 5.98 25.12
C LEU A 42 -1.22 5.45 26.04
N TYR A 43 -0.96 4.38 26.80
CA TYR A 43 -1.93 3.81 27.75
C TYR A 43 -2.31 4.75 28.90
N ARG A 44 -1.56 5.81 29.14
CA ARG A 44 -1.94 6.85 30.10
C ARG A 44 -3.08 7.74 29.59
N TYR A 45 -3.28 7.79 28.29
CA TYR A 45 -4.25 8.68 27.63
C TYR A 45 -5.37 7.92 26.93
N VAL A 46 -5.11 6.69 26.50
CA VAL A 46 -6.03 5.89 25.69
C VAL A 46 -6.17 4.50 26.29
N PRO A 47 -7.40 3.97 26.44
CA PRO A 47 -7.62 2.60 26.92
C PRO A 47 -6.89 1.56 26.06
N ARG A 48 -6.26 0.57 26.70
CA ARG A 48 -5.48 -0.49 26.04
C ARG A 48 -6.27 -1.21 24.95
N ALA A 49 -7.56 -1.47 25.17
CA ALA A 49 -8.43 -2.15 24.20
C ALA A 49 -8.54 -1.43 22.85
N LEU A 50 -8.36 -0.12 22.82
CA LEU A 50 -8.37 0.67 21.59
C LEU A 50 -7.01 0.65 20.88
N VAL A 51 -5.92 0.38 21.58
CA VAL A 51 -4.55 0.38 21.07
C VAL A 51 -4.09 -1.03 20.69
N ASP A 52 -4.36 -2.03 21.53
CA ASP A 52 -3.91 -3.42 21.40
C ASP A 52 -4.85 -4.24 20.51
N ARG A 53 -4.99 -3.80 19.28
CA ARG A 53 -5.74 -4.49 18.24
C ARG A 53 -4.81 -5.04 17.15
N PRO A 54 -5.21 -6.08 16.42
CA PRO A 54 -4.43 -6.59 15.30
C PRO A 54 -4.08 -5.45 14.33
N LYS A 55 -2.84 -5.44 13.87
CA LYS A 55 -2.42 -4.48 12.83
C LYS A 55 -3.25 -4.73 11.57
N VAL A 56 -4.05 -3.74 11.21
CA VAL A 56 -4.64 -3.65 9.87
C VAL A 56 -3.76 -2.67 9.09
N GLY A 57 -3.12 -3.16 8.02
CA GLY A 57 -2.36 -2.30 7.11
C GLY A 57 -3.27 -1.29 6.41
N PHE A 58 -2.71 -0.22 5.89
CA PHE A 58 -3.42 0.73 5.01
C PHE A 58 -3.70 0.17 3.60
N GLY A 59 -3.77 -1.17 3.48
CA GLY A 59 -4.07 -1.81 2.22
C GLY A 59 -5.51 -1.53 1.80
N ILE A 60 -5.67 -0.97 0.60
CA ILE A 60 -6.97 -0.93 -0.07
C ILE A 60 -7.32 -2.35 -0.54
N PRO A 61 -8.59 -2.75 -0.59
CA PRO A 61 -9.01 -4.07 -1.08
C PRO A 61 -8.91 -4.16 -2.62
N LEU A 62 -7.71 -3.91 -3.15
CA LEU A 62 -7.43 -3.80 -4.57
C LEU A 62 -7.86 -5.04 -5.37
N ASP A 63 -7.59 -6.22 -4.83
CA ASP A 63 -7.98 -7.48 -5.45
C ASP A 63 -9.50 -7.58 -5.64
N ALA A 64 -10.26 -7.16 -4.62
CA ALA A 64 -11.72 -7.15 -4.70
C ALA A 64 -12.22 -6.08 -5.68
N TRP A 65 -11.57 -4.93 -5.71
CA TRP A 65 -11.94 -3.86 -6.66
C TRP A 65 -11.67 -4.24 -8.10
N LEU A 66 -10.54 -4.87 -8.40
CA LEU A 66 -10.20 -5.33 -9.74
C LEU A 66 -11.06 -6.53 -10.20
N ARG A 67 -11.59 -7.34 -9.27
CA ARG A 67 -12.56 -8.38 -9.60
C ARG A 67 -14.00 -7.86 -9.68
N GLY A 68 -14.28 -6.67 -9.15
CA GLY A 68 -15.60 -6.06 -9.06
C GLY A 68 -15.68 -4.69 -9.74
N PRO A 69 -15.81 -3.59 -8.99
CA PRO A 69 -16.19 -2.28 -9.55
C PRO A 69 -15.19 -1.70 -10.56
N LEU A 70 -13.91 -2.08 -10.49
CA LEU A 70 -12.89 -1.60 -11.42
C LEU A 70 -12.60 -2.59 -12.57
N ARG A 71 -13.31 -3.71 -12.64
CA ARG A 71 -13.01 -4.78 -13.60
C ARG A 71 -13.08 -4.33 -15.05
N GLU A 72 -14.18 -3.72 -15.45
CA GLU A 72 -14.39 -3.29 -16.83
C GLU A 72 -13.39 -2.21 -17.26
N TRP A 73 -13.19 -1.23 -16.40
CA TRP A 73 -12.21 -0.18 -16.61
C TRP A 73 -10.78 -0.73 -16.75
N ALA A 74 -10.39 -1.64 -15.86
CA ALA A 74 -9.07 -2.28 -15.90
C ALA A 74 -8.90 -3.16 -17.14
N ASP A 75 -9.92 -3.95 -17.51
CA ASP A 75 -9.90 -4.83 -18.68
C ASP A 75 -9.70 -4.04 -19.97
N ALA A 76 -10.37 -2.89 -20.13
CA ALA A 76 -10.22 -2.00 -21.25
C ALA A 76 -8.79 -1.43 -21.38
N LEU A 77 -8.16 -1.09 -20.24
CA LEU A 77 -6.80 -0.56 -20.22
C LEU A 77 -5.73 -1.58 -20.60
N ILE A 78 -5.96 -2.85 -20.30
CA ILE A 78 -5.01 -3.95 -20.58
C ILE A 78 -5.49 -4.88 -21.70
N ALA A 79 -6.36 -4.39 -22.60
CA ALA A 79 -6.77 -5.14 -23.79
C ALA A 79 -5.55 -5.48 -24.67
N SER A 80 -5.53 -6.68 -25.25
CA SER A 80 -4.35 -7.19 -25.98
C SER A 80 -3.93 -6.27 -27.13
N ASP A 81 -4.88 -5.84 -27.96
CA ASP A 81 -4.66 -4.94 -29.08
C ASP A 81 -4.06 -3.59 -28.66
N ARG A 82 -4.44 -3.13 -27.50
CA ARG A 82 -3.91 -1.91 -26.91
C ARG A 82 -2.47 -2.10 -26.42
N LEU A 83 -2.20 -3.14 -25.64
CA LEU A 83 -0.86 -3.44 -25.14
C LEU A 83 0.13 -3.70 -26.27
N ASP A 84 -0.32 -4.42 -27.33
CA ASP A 84 0.50 -4.72 -28.51
C ASP A 84 0.82 -3.45 -29.30
N ARG A 85 -0.16 -2.57 -29.52
CA ARG A 85 0.05 -1.28 -30.16
C ARG A 85 1.01 -0.37 -29.40
N ASP A 86 0.89 -0.36 -28.07
CA ASP A 86 1.69 0.48 -27.21
C ASP A 86 3.13 -0.04 -27.03
N GLY A 87 3.34 -1.35 -27.09
CA GLY A 87 4.65 -1.99 -27.14
C GLY A 87 5.47 -1.98 -25.84
N PHE A 88 4.89 -1.56 -24.71
CA PHE A 88 5.60 -1.50 -23.42
C PHE A 88 5.54 -2.81 -22.63
N PHE A 89 4.50 -3.62 -22.85
CA PHE A 89 4.25 -4.83 -22.09
C PHE A 89 3.94 -5.99 -23.03
N ASP A 90 4.35 -7.20 -22.66
CA ASP A 90 3.90 -8.42 -23.34
C ASP A 90 2.41 -8.66 -23.02
N SER A 91 1.56 -8.47 -24.01
CA SER A 91 0.11 -8.60 -23.86
C SER A 91 -0.32 -9.97 -23.39
N ARG A 92 0.34 -11.05 -23.83
CA ARG A 92 0.04 -12.44 -23.45
C ARG A 92 0.32 -12.67 -21.97
N LEU A 93 1.44 -12.15 -21.45
CA LEU A 93 1.78 -12.28 -20.03
C LEU A 93 0.81 -11.48 -19.16
N VAL A 94 0.47 -10.25 -19.54
CA VAL A 94 -0.47 -9.42 -18.81
C VAL A 94 -1.87 -10.05 -18.79
N ARG A 95 -2.37 -10.49 -19.95
CA ARG A 95 -3.70 -11.15 -20.07
C ARG A 95 -3.77 -12.44 -19.27
N ARG A 96 -2.76 -13.28 -19.33
CA ARG A 96 -2.68 -14.50 -18.51
C ARG A 96 -2.72 -14.19 -17.01
N ALA A 97 -1.97 -13.17 -16.56
CA ALA A 97 -1.99 -12.74 -15.16
C ALA A 97 -3.39 -12.20 -14.76
N TRP A 98 -4.04 -11.46 -15.66
CA TRP A 98 -5.39 -10.95 -15.46
C TRP A 98 -6.41 -12.08 -15.28
N GLU A 99 -6.41 -13.08 -16.14
CA GLU A 99 -7.29 -14.25 -16.07
C GLU A 99 -7.07 -15.06 -14.77
N GLN A 100 -5.81 -15.25 -14.37
CA GLN A 100 -5.48 -15.91 -13.10
C GLN A 100 -6.00 -15.12 -11.91
N HIS A 101 -5.90 -13.79 -11.97
CA HIS A 101 -6.42 -12.91 -10.94
C HIS A 101 -7.94 -12.97 -10.87
N LEU A 102 -8.65 -12.85 -12.00
CA LEU A 102 -10.11 -12.90 -12.06
C LEU A 102 -10.67 -14.25 -11.60
N SER A 103 -10.02 -15.35 -11.95
CA SER A 103 -10.43 -16.70 -11.54
C SER A 103 -10.14 -17.02 -10.06
N GLY A 104 -9.45 -16.13 -9.34
CA GLY A 104 -9.05 -16.36 -7.95
C GLY A 104 -7.90 -17.35 -7.76
N ARG A 105 -7.28 -17.85 -8.85
CA ARG A 105 -6.13 -18.77 -8.79
C ARG A 105 -4.89 -18.10 -8.21
N ALA A 106 -4.77 -16.79 -8.35
CA ALA A 106 -3.67 -16.01 -7.80
C ALA A 106 -4.13 -14.60 -7.42
N SER A 107 -3.52 -14.04 -6.38
CA SER A 107 -3.74 -12.65 -5.93
C SER A 107 -2.67 -11.78 -6.59
N LEU A 108 -2.96 -11.26 -7.79
CA LEU A 108 -2.01 -10.50 -8.61
C LEU A 108 -2.36 -9.01 -8.72
N GLY A 109 -3.32 -8.54 -7.92
CA GLY A 109 -3.84 -7.17 -7.99
C GLY A 109 -2.75 -6.11 -7.93
N THR A 110 -1.79 -6.20 -7.02
CA THR A 110 -0.70 -5.22 -6.90
C THR A 110 0.19 -5.15 -8.15
N ARG A 111 0.50 -6.31 -8.76
CA ARG A 111 1.31 -6.35 -9.99
C ARG A 111 0.55 -5.80 -11.20
N LEU A 112 -0.70 -6.19 -11.33
CA LEU A 112 -1.59 -5.71 -12.39
C LEU A 112 -1.87 -4.22 -12.25
N TRP A 113 -1.99 -3.73 -11.01
CA TRP A 113 -2.20 -2.32 -10.73
C TRP A 113 -1.10 -1.43 -11.31
N SER A 114 0.15 -1.86 -11.26
CA SER A 114 1.25 -1.09 -11.85
C SER A 114 1.09 -0.92 -13.37
N VAL A 115 0.68 -1.98 -14.08
CA VAL A 115 0.42 -1.93 -15.51
C VAL A 115 -0.82 -1.07 -15.82
N ILE A 116 -1.91 -1.28 -15.08
CA ILE A 116 -3.17 -0.55 -15.23
C ILE A 116 -2.96 0.95 -14.98
N SER A 117 -2.25 1.30 -13.90
CA SER A 117 -1.96 2.70 -13.56
C SER A 117 -1.08 3.37 -14.61
N PHE A 118 -0.11 2.66 -15.18
CA PHE A 118 0.72 3.17 -16.26
C PHE A 118 -0.12 3.45 -17.50
N GLN A 119 -1.01 2.54 -17.88
CA GLN A 119 -1.89 2.75 -19.03
C GLN A 119 -2.88 3.89 -18.81
N ALA A 120 -3.44 4.00 -17.61
CA ALA A 120 -4.34 5.10 -17.25
C ALA A 120 -3.62 6.47 -17.27
N TRP A 121 -2.38 6.51 -16.77
CA TRP A 121 -1.55 7.72 -16.81
C TRP A 121 -1.27 8.19 -18.24
N ARG A 122 -0.95 7.26 -19.14
CA ARG A 122 -0.74 7.57 -20.56
C ARG A 122 -1.99 8.15 -21.22
N ASP A 123 -3.17 7.63 -20.90
CA ASP A 123 -4.44 8.18 -21.41
C ASP A 123 -4.70 9.60 -20.96
N ALA A 124 -4.22 9.94 -19.77
CA ALA A 124 -4.36 11.28 -19.22
C ALA A 124 -3.36 12.30 -19.83
N GLY A 125 -2.56 11.92 -20.83
CA GLY A 125 -1.60 12.80 -21.51
C GLY A 125 -0.22 12.80 -20.85
N GLY A 126 0.15 11.70 -20.19
CA GLY A 126 1.51 11.47 -19.67
C GLY A 126 2.52 11.17 -20.76
#